data_0b56bc23eaf312f62be344ec5404d827
#
_entry.id   0b56bc23eaf312f62be344ec5404d827
#
_cell.length_a   1.000
_cell.length_b   1.000
_cell.length_c   1.000
_cell.angle_alpha   90.00
_cell.angle_beta   90.00
_cell.angle_gamma   90.00
#
_symmetry.space_group_name_H-M   'P 1'
#
loop_
_entity.id
_entity.type
_entity.pdbx_description
1 polymer ?
#
loop_
_entity_poly.entity_id
_entity_poly.type
_entity_poly.pdbx_seq_one_letter_code
_entity_poly.pdbx_strand_id
1 'polypeptide(L)'
;MTTEVYSEFMNEIAEMNSKGHTSTLENLMVNKTEVTDSWEENSKKHMTLKFEVSLIEYEADKNGNIISGKKDSYTDITEFWTFTQEGQGSDWKVSGVETPA
;
A
#
# COMPACT_ATOMS: atom_id res chain seq x y z
N MET A 1 7.32 5.61 8.29
CA MET A 1 7.03 4.25 7.78
C MET A 1 8.30 3.42 7.78
N THR A 2 8.24 2.19 8.26
CA THR A 2 9.40 1.31 8.28
C THR A 2 9.68 0.76 6.87
N THR A 3 10.89 0.27 6.65
CA THR A 3 11.26 -0.36 5.38
C THR A 3 10.39 -1.58 5.08
N GLU A 4 10.04 -2.36 6.10
CA GLU A 4 9.18 -3.53 5.95
C GLU A 4 7.77 -3.17 5.47
N VAL A 5 7.18 -2.12 6.03
CA VAL A 5 5.86 -1.64 5.64
C VAL A 5 5.90 -1.11 4.21
N TYR A 6 6.95 -0.39 3.86
CA TYR A 6 7.13 0.11 2.50
C TYR A 6 7.19 -1.05 1.49
N SER A 7 7.97 -2.10 1.80
CA SER A 7 8.09 -3.26 0.93
C SER A 7 6.78 -4.01 0.76
N GLU A 8 6.03 -4.19 1.85
CA GLU A 8 4.71 -4.82 1.79
C GLU A 8 3.72 -4.01 0.97
N PHE A 9 3.75 -2.69 1.12
CA PHE A 9 2.91 -1.79 0.34
C PHE A 9 3.19 -1.93 -1.16
N MET A 10 4.47 -1.94 -1.55
CA MET A 10 4.87 -2.11 -2.95
C MET A 10 4.45 -3.48 -3.49
N ASN A 11 4.62 -4.53 -2.70
CA ASN A 11 4.22 -5.87 -3.10
C ASN A 11 2.71 -5.98 -3.29
N GLU A 12 1.93 -5.40 -2.39
CA GLU A 12 0.48 -5.42 -2.46
C GLU A 12 -0.03 -4.73 -3.72
N ILE A 13 0.52 -3.56 -4.03
CA ILE A 13 0.15 -2.84 -5.25
C ILE A 13 0.53 -3.64 -6.50
N ALA A 14 1.72 -4.25 -6.50
CA ALA A 14 2.17 -5.06 -7.62
C ALA A 14 1.26 -6.27 -7.85
N GLU A 15 0.83 -6.95 -6.79
CA GLU A 15 -0.09 -8.07 -6.89
C GLU A 15 -1.45 -7.66 -7.45
N MET A 16 -1.97 -6.52 -7.03
CA MET A 16 -3.25 -6.01 -7.51
C MET A 16 -3.24 -5.75 -9.01
N ASN A 17 -2.09 -5.39 -9.56
CA ASN A 17 -1.95 -5.04 -10.97
C ASN A 17 -1.43 -6.19 -11.84
N SER A 18 -0.98 -7.27 -11.24
CA SER A 18 -0.40 -8.39 -11.99
C SER A 18 -1.48 -9.34 -12.51
N LYS A 19 -1.74 -9.30 -13.80
CA LYS A 19 -2.72 -10.18 -14.47
C LYS A 19 -2.18 -10.68 -15.80
N GLY A 20 -0.93 -11.15 -15.79
CA GLY A 20 -0.29 -11.66 -17.00
C GLY A 20 0.31 -10.58 -17.91
N HIS A 21 0.26 -9.32 -17.49
CA HIS A 21 0.90 -8.20 -18.17
C HIS A 21 2.10 -7.72 -17.37
N THR A 22 2.93 -6.89 -18.00
CA THR A 22 4.02 -6.25 -17.30
C THR A 22 3.51 -5.04 -16.55
N SER A 23 3.58 -5.08 -15.22
CA SER A 23 3.21 -3.95 -14.37
C SER A 23 4.46 -3.18 -13.97
N THR A 24 4.41 -1.87 -14.06
CA THR A 24 5.50 -1.00 -13.67
C THR A 24 5.03 -0.04 -12.59
N LEU A 25 5.81 0.03 -11.51
CA LEU A 25 5.60 0.97 -10.41
C LEU A 25 6.91 1.74 -10.21
N GLU A 26 6.86 3.05 -10.33
CA GLU A 26 8.04 3.90 -10.24
C GLU A 26 7.79 5.12 -9.36
N ASN A 27 8.84 5.61 -8.75
CA ASN A 27 8.85 6.89 -8.03
C ASN A 27 7.77 7.03 -6.95
N LEU A 28 7.62 6.00 -6.13
CA LEU A 28 6.65 6.03 -5.03
C LEU A 28 7.00 7.15 -4.05
N MET A 29 6.03 8.01 -3.78
CA MET A 29 6.14 9.06 -2.77
C MET A 29 5.00 8.90 -1.77
N VAL A 30 5.35 8.86 -0.49
CA VAL A 30 4.35 8.90 0.58
C VAL A 30 4.10 10.36 0.91
N ASN A 31 2.95 10.88 0.51
CA ASN A 31 2.61 12.29 0.68
C ASN A 31 2.08 12.59 2.08
N LYS A 32 1.36 11.64 2.65
CA LYS A 32 0.75 11.83 3.96
C LYS A 32 0.53 10.49 4.64
N THR A 33 0.76 10.47 5.94
CA THR A 33 0.44 9.33 6.81
C THR A 33 -0.34 9.86 8.00
N GLU A 34 -1.48 9.24 8.30
CA GLU A 34 -2.38 9.72 9.33
C GLU A 34 -2.98 8.55 10.10
N VAL A 35 -2.97 8.63 11.43
CA VAL A 35 -3.66 7.65 12.26
C VAL A 35 -5.15 7.99 12.22
N THR A 36 -5.95 7.07 11.69
CA THR A 36 -7.40 7.27 11.58
C THR A 36 -8.19 6.56 12.66
N ASP A 37 -7.61 5.52 13.27
CA ASP A 37 -8.23 4.79 14.35
C ASP A 37 -7.18 4.09 15.20
N SER A 38 -7.50 3.86 16.46
CA SER A 38 -6.62 3.15 17.36
C SER A 38 -7.48 2.58 18.50
N TRP A 39 -7.30 1.29 18.80
CA TRP A 39 -8.08 0.63 19.85
C TRP A 39 -7.30 -0.53 20.46
N GLU A 40 -7.78 -0.99 21.60
CA GLU A 40 -7.21 -2.14 22.29
C GLU A 40 -8.31 -3.17 22.56
N GLU A 41 -8.04 -4.42 22.29
CA GLU A 41 -8.99 -5.50 22.47
C GLU A 41 -8.24 -6.77 22.86
N ASN A 42 -8.67 -7.44 23.92
CA ASN A 42 -8.07 -8.69 24.40
C ASN A 42 -6.55 -8.63 24.57
N SER A 43 -6.06 -7.54 25.12
CA SER A 43 -4.63 -7.28 25.32
C SER A 43 -3.85 -7.06 24.01
N LYS A 44 -4.54 -6.92 22.89
CA LYS A 44 -3.94 -6.59 21.61
C LYS A 44 -4.21 -5.13 21.30
N LYS A 45 -3.21 -4.47 20.75
CA LYS A 45 -3.35 -3.09 20.28
C LYS A 45 -3.50 -3.08 18.78
N HIS A 46 -4.40 -2.25 18.31
CA HIS A 46 -4.67 -2.09 16.89
C HIS A 46 -4.58 -0.63 16.49
N MET A 47 -4.08 -0.37 15.31
CA MET A 47 -3.97 0.98 14.79
C MET A 47 -4.17 0.95 13.28
N THR A 48 -5.02 1.83 12.78
CA THR A 48 -5.22 1.99 11.35
C THR A 48 -4.57 3.28 10.89
N LEU A 49 -3.75 3.17 9.88
CA LEU A 49 -3.09 4.30 9.23
C LEU A 49 -3.66 4.49 7.83
N LYS A 50 -3.92 5.73 7.49
CA LYS A 50 -4.26 6.14 6.13
C LYS A 50 -2.98 6.61 5.47
N PHE A 51 -2.65 6.01 4.34
CA PHE A 51 -1.53 6.43 3.51
C PHE A 51 -2.05 7.08 2.24
N GLU A 52 -1.57 8.28 1.97
CA GLU A 52 -1.80 8.95 0.70
C GLU A 52 -0.47 8.94 -0.04
N VAL A 53 -0.43 8.23 -1.16
CA VAL A 53 0.79 8.06 -1.93
C VAL A 53 0.59 8.47 -3.38
N SER A 54 1.66 8.88 -4.02
CA SER A 54 1.69 9.15 -5.44
C SER A 54 2.77 8.29 -6.07
N LEU A 55 2.46 7.71 -7.20
CA LEU A 55 3.42 6.88 -7.93
C LEU A 55 3.09 6.88 -9.42
N ILE A 56 4.06 6.46 -10.20
CA ILE A 56 3.86 6.19 -11.62
C ILE A 56 3.52 4.71 -11.72
N GLU A 57 2.35 4.41 -12.25
CA GLU A 57 1.83 3.06 -12.37
C GLU A 57 1.23 2.84 -13.75
N TYR A 58 1.66 1.79 -14.41
CA TYR A 58 1.05 1.40 -15.68
C TYR A 58 1.26 -0.08 -15.95
N GLU A 59 0.38 -0.64 -16.77
CA GLU A 59 0.52 -1.98 -17.32
C GLU A 59 0.72 -1.89 -18.83
N ALA A 60 1.58 -2.74 -19.35
CA ALA A 60 1.83 -2.83 -20.78
C ALA A 60 1.58 -4.26 -21.25
N ASP A 61 1.14 -4.41 -22.49
CA ASP A 61 1.05 -5.71 -23.12
C ASP A 61 2.42 -6.18 -23.60
N LYS A 62 2.48 -7.37 -24.18
CA LYS A 62 3.74 -7.95 -24.66
C LYS A 62 4.40 -7.16 -25.78
N ASN A 63 3.68 -6.25 -26.42
CA ASN A 63 4.19 -5.41 -27.49
C ASN A 63 4.62 -4.02 -26.99
N GLY A 64 4.53 -3.78 -25.68
CA GLY A 64 4.90 -2.51 -25.07
C GLY A 64 3.81 -1.45 -25.08
N ASN A 65 2.61 -1.78 -25.51
CA ASN A 65 1.48 -0.84 -25.52
C ASN A 65 0.91 -0.69 -24.13
N ILE A 66 0.66 0.54 -23.71
CA ILE A 66 0.06 0.84 -22.41
C ILE A 66 -1.44 0.49 -22.47
N ILE A 67 -1.85 -0.45 -21.63
CA ILE A 67 -3.24 -0.91 -21.56
C ILE A 67 -3.97 -0.39 -20.33
N SER A 68 -3.24 0.08 -19.33
CA SER A 68 -3.80 0.61 -18.09
C SER A 68 -2.80 1.54 -17.42
N GLY A 69 -3.30 2.54 -16.73
CA GLY A 69 -2.47 3.48 -15.98
C GLY A 69 -1.88 4.58 -16.84
N LYS A 70 -0.93 5.31 -16.25
CA LYS A 70 -0.29 6.46 -16.89
C LYS A 70 1.21 6.38 -16.74
N LYS A 71 1.91 6.42 -17.84
CA LYS A 71 3.37 6.38 -17.89
C LYS A 71 4.03 7.74 -17.57
N ASP A 72 3.36 8.83 -17.92
CA ASP A 72 3.95 10.17 -17.89
C ASP A 72 3.41 11.05 -16.77
N SER A 73 2.63 10.49 -15.86
CA SER A 73 2.08 11.27 -14.75
C SER A 73 1.89 10.40 -13.52
N TYR A 74 1.80 11.05 -12.35
CA TYR A 74 1.56 10.37 -11.09
C TYR A 74 0.11 10.00 -10.93
N THR A 75 -0.11 8.83 -10.32
CA THR A 75 -1.42 8.39 -9.88
C THR A 75 -1.45 8.52 -8.36
N ASP A 76 -2.51 9.11 -7.83
CA ASP A 76 -2.71 9.24 -6.39
C ASP A 76 -3.52 8.07 -5.89
N ILE A 77 -3.01 7.42 -4.84
CA ILE A 77 -3.65 6.26 -4.23
C ILE A 77 -3.82 6.52 -2.75
N THR A 78 -4.98 6.15 -2.22
CA THR A 78 -5.25 6.17 -0.78
C THR A 78 -5.44 4.73 -0.31
N GLU A 79 -4.74 4.36 0.74
CA GLU A 79 -4.82 3.04 1.35
C GLU A 79 -5.00 3.16 2.85
N PHE A 80 -5.77 2.23 3.44
CA PHE A 80 -5.89 2.10 4.89
C PHE A 80 -5.25 0.80 5.31
N TRP A 81 -4.27 0.88 6.20
CA TRP A 81 -3.55 -0.27 6.70
C TRP A 81 -3.78 -0.40 8.20
N THR A 82 -4.20 -1.56 8.64
CA THR A 82 -4.38 -1.86 10.05
C THR A 82 -3.22 -2.71 10.54
N PHE A 83 -2.64 -2.28 11.65
CA PHE A 83 -1.53 -2.94 12.31
C PHE A 83 -1.98 -3.48 13.66
N THR A 84 -1.46 -4.63 14.04
CA THR A 84 -1.76 -5.26 15.32
C THR A 84 -0.48 -5.58 16.06
N GLN A 85 -0.44 -5.23 17.34
CA GLN A 85 0.60 -5.63 18.27
C GLN A 85 0.00 -6.63 19.26
N GLU A 86 0.50 -7.85 19.28
CA GLU A 86 -0.06 -8.96 20.05
C GLU A 86 0.48 -9.08 21.47
N GLY A 87 0.91 -8.05 22.06
CA GLY A 87 1.41 -8.03 23.42
C GLY A 87 2.41 -6.90 23.57
N GLN A 88 2.61 -6.50 24.81
CA GLN A 88 3.52 -5.43 25.11
C GLN A 88 4.95 -5.83 24.70
N GLY A 89 5.58 -4.98 23.90
CA GLY A 89 6.94 -5.24 23.42
C GLY A 89 7.02 -6.12 22.16
N SER A 90 5.88 -6.61 21.65
CA SER A 90 5.84 -7.34 20.39
C SER A 90 5.92 -6.39 19.19
N ASP A 91 6.37 -6.90 18.07
CA ASP A 91 6.40 -6.12 16.83
C ASP A 91 4.99 -5.89 16.31
N TRP A 92 4.79 -4.74 15.67
CA TRP A 92 3.56 -4.45 14.97
C TRP A 92 3.53 -5.21 13.64
N LYS A 93 2.42 -5.85 13.35
CA LYS A 93 2.22 -6.61 12.12
C LYS A 93 1.03 -6.07 11.35
N VAL A 94 1.09 -6.14 10.05
CA VAL A 94 -0.05 -5.78 9.20
C VAL A 94 -1.14 -6.84 9.38
N SER A 95 -2.32 -6.44 9.81
CA SER A 95 -3.46 -7.32 9.99
C SER A 95 -4.58 -7.08 8.98
N GLY A 96 -4.54 -5.98 8.26
CA GLY A 96 -5.51 -5.69 7.22
C GLY A 96 -5.09 -4.55 6.32
N VAL A 97 -5.50 -4.63 5.06
CA VAL A 97 -5.30 -3.57 4.08
C VAL A 97 -6.63 -3.37 3.36
N GLU A 98 -7.04 -2.13 3.24
CA GLU A 98 -8.28 -1.78 2.56
C GLU A 98 -8.03 -0.64 1.60
N THR A 99 -8.43 -0.85 0.35
CA THR A 99 -8.36 0.17 -0.68
C THR A 99 -9.76 0.70 -0.91
N PRO A 100 -10.04 1.98 -0.66
CA PRO A 100 -11.35 2.56 -0.92
C PRO A 100 -11.70 2.48 -2.39
N ALA A 101 -12.95 2.20 -2.65
CA ALA A 101 -13.46 2.14 -4.03
C ALA A 101 -13.55 3.54 -4.64
#